data_90005bc0927b11f8f30524459dd40100
#
_entry.id   90005bc0927b11f8f30524459dd40100
#
_cell.length_a   1.000
_cell.length_b   1.000
_cell.length_c   1.000
_cell.angle_alpha   90.00
_cell.angle_beta   90.00
_cell.angle_gamma   90.00
#
_symmetry.space_group_name_H-M   'P 1'
#
loop_
_entity.id
_entity.type
_entity.pdbx_description
1 polymer ?
#
loop_
_entity_poly.entity_id
_entity_poly.type
_entity_poly.pdbx_seq_one_letter_code
_entity_poly.pdbx_strand_id
1 'polypeptide(L)'
;MREPESRQGTLARMTSDRLRRAGVAAAFDGVCLVAFVVLGRGSHGLNGGSDWFLTVLWPFVVGWYAATFITRLYRVAMHPWRRAAATVALGVTLACLIRIAATSRSTPAVFGVVAFSFLLLTTVGWRVAARLVARVRVRASV
;
A
#
# COMPACT_ATOMS: atom_id res chain seq x y z
N MET A 1 -34.97 -2.55 31.18
CA MET A 1 -33.60 -1.99 31.31
C MET A 1 -32.60 -3.01 30.75
N ARG A 2 -32.55 -3.19 29.37
CA ARG A 2 -31.69 -4.21 28.65
C ARG A 2 -30.94 -3.61 27.46
N GLU A 3 -30.24 -2.49 27.64
CA GLU A 3 -29.60 -1.80 26.51
C GLU A 3 -28.06 -1.76 26.44
N PRO A 4 -27.24 -2.10 27.46
CA PRO A 4 -25.79 -1.95 27.29
C PRO A 4 -25.14 -3.07 26.50
N GLU A 5 -25.63 -4.31 26.54
CA GLU A 5 -25.00 -5.47 25.87
C GLU A 5 -25.12 -5.42 24.34
N SER A 6 -26.21 -4.91 23.78
CA SER A 6 -26.42 -4.82 22.35
C SER A 6 -25.48 -3.77 21.70
N ARG A 7 -25.20 -2.67 22.39
CA ARG A 7 -24.27 -1.62 21.92
C ARG A 7 -22.82 -2.12 21.90
N GLN A 8 -22.39 -2.85 22.93
CA GLN A 8 -21.02 -3.40 22.98
C GLN A 8 -20.78 -4.42 21.89
N GLY A 9 -21.73 -5.32 21.60
CA GLY A 9 -21.64 -6.28 20.51
C GLY A 9 -21.55 -5.61 19.13
N THR A 10 -22.32 -4.54 18.91
CA THR A 10 -22.30 -3.79 17.66
C THR A 10 -20.97 -3.06 17.46
N LEU A 11 -20.46 -2.41 18.50
CA LEU A 11 -19.16 -1.71 18.45
C LEU A 11 -18.00 -2.68 18.19
N ALA A 12 -18.00 -3.84 18.83
CA ALA A 12 -16.99 -4.87 18.62
C ALA A 12 -16.98 -5.39 17.18
N ARG A 13 -18.15 -5.64 16.58
CA ARG A 13 -18.28 -6.05 15.17
C ARG A 13 -17.79 -4.97 14.21
N MET A 14 -18.17 -3.72 14.44
CA MET A 14 -17.69 -2.59 13.60
C MET A 14 -16.18 -2.41 13.67
N THR A 15 -15.58 -2.65 14.83
CA THR A 15 -14.12 -2.56 15.00
C THR A 15 -13.41 -3.69 14.28
N SER A 16 -13.90 -4.93 14.41
CA SER A 16 -13.31 -6.10 13.72
C SER A 16 -13.43 -5.99 12.21
N ASP A 17 -14.55 -5.50 11.68
CA ASP A 17 -14.72 -5.27 10.25
C ASP A 17 -13.77 -4.20 9.71
N ARG A 18 -13.52 -3.13 10.46
CA ARG A 18 -12.55 -2.10 10.11
C ARG A 18 -11.13 -2.65 10.07
N LEU A 19 -10.73 -3.41 11.08
CA LEU A 19 -9.40 -4.03 11.16
C LEU A 19 -9.19 -5.02 10.01
N ARG A 20 -10.19 -5.85 9.70
CA ARG A 20 -10.13 -6.78 8.56
C ARG A 20 -9.97 -6.04 7.23
N ARG A 21 -10.73 -4.98 6.98
CA ARG A 21 -10.61 -4.17 5.76
C ARG A 21 -9.25 -3.48 5.67
N ALA A 22 -8.73 -2.96 6.77
CA ALA A 22 -7.40 -2.38 6.82
C ALA A 22 -6.32 -3.42 6.53
N GLY A 23 -6.41 -4.62 7.10
CA GLY A 23 -5.49 -5.73 6.83
C GLY A 23 -5.50 -6.18 5.36
N VAL A 24 -6.69 -6.32 4.77
CA VAL A 24 -6.82 -6.65 3.34
C VAL A 24 -6.19 -5.55 2.47
N ALA A 25 -6.44 -4.28 2.77
CA ALA A 25 -5.83 -3.18 2.02
C ALA A 25 -4.30 -3.16 2.16
N ALA A 26 -3.77 -3.42 3.36
CA ALA A 26 -2.33 -3.51 3.58
C ALA A 26 -1.71 -4.68 2.81
N ALA A 27 -2.37 -5.84 2.75
CA ALA A 27 -1.92 -6.99 1.99
C ALA A 27 -1.88 -6.69 0.47
N PHE A 28 -2.92 -6.06 -0.08
CA PHE A 28 -2.93 -5.64 -1.49
C PHE A 28 -1.81 -4.65 -1.82
N ASP A 29 -1.56 -3.69 -0.94
CA ASP A 29 -0.44 -2.76 -1.12
C ASP A 29 0.90 -3.50 -1.06
N GLY A 30 1.05 -4.48 -0.16
CA GLY A 30 2.22 -5.37 -0.12
C GLY A 30 2.44 -6.13 -1.44
N VAL A 31 1.36 -6.67 -2.03
CA VAL A 31 1.42 -7.32 -3.36
C VAL A 31 1.88 -6.34 -4.43
N CYS A 32 1.42 -5.07 -4.41
CA CYS A 32 1.89 -4.05 -5.35
C CYS A 32 3.39 -3.77 -5.22
N LEU A 33 3.93 -3.74 -3.99
CA LEU A 33 5.37 -3.58 -3.74
C LEU A 33 6.17 -4.76 -4.28
N VAL A 34 5.72 -5.99 -4.02
CA VAL A 34 6.37 -7.20 -4.53
C VAL A 34 6.34 -7.21 -6.06
N ALA A 35 5.18 -6.91 -6.67
CA ALA A 35 5.03 -6.83 -8.11
C ALA A 35 5.99 -5.78 -8.74
N PHE A 36 6.14 -4.61 -8.10
CA PHE A 36 7.09 -3.59 -8.52
C PHE A 36 8.53 -4.15 -8.61
N VAL A 37 8.98 -4.84 -7.56
CA VAL A 37 10.35 -5.37 -7.50
C VAL A 37 10.53 -6.52 -8.48
N VAL A 38 9.54 -7.42 -8.62
CA VAL A 38 9.59 -8.55 -9.55
C VAL A 38 9.64 -8.07 -11.00
N LEU A 39 8.76 -7.14 -11.37
CA LEU A 39 8.73 -6.59 -12.73
C LEU A 39 10.01 -5.77 -13.04
N GLY A 40 10.49 -4.99 -12.06
CA GLY A 40 11.75 -4.26 -12.18
C GLY A 40 12.96 -5.16 -12.41
N ARG A 41 12.97 -6.37 -11.83
CA ARG A 41 14.03 -7.36 -12.07
C ARG A 41 14.11 -7.78 -13.54
N GLY A 42 12.96 -8.05 -14.15
CA GLY A 42 12.91 -8.50 -15.55
C GLY A 42 13.47 -7.50 -16.55
N SER A 43 13.34 -6.20 -16.28
CA SER A 43 13.81 -5.13 -17.16
C SER A 43 15.33 -4.93 -17.16
N HIS A 44 16.05 -5.41 -16.16
CA HIS A 44 17.48 -5.15 -16.00
C HIS A 44 18.39 -6.36 -16.27
N GLY A 45 17.83 -7.50 -16.70
CA GLY A 45 18.61 -8.71 -17.01
C GLY A 45 19.49 -9.21 -15.87
N LEU A 46 19.17 -8.81 -14.63
CA LEU A 46 19.98 -9.09 -13.46
C LEU A 46 19.80 -10.55 -13.04
N ASN A 47 20.82 -11.36 -13.19
CA ASN A 47 20.93 -12.72 -12.65
C ASN A 47 21.15 -12.73 -11.13
N GLY A 48 20.78 -11.65 -10.43
CA GLY A 48 20.85 -11.55 -8.98
C GLY A 48 19.88 -12.54 -8.32
N GLY A 49 20.40 -13.36 -7.41
CA GLY A 49 19.62 -14.33 -6.64
C GLY A 49 18.61 -13.65 -5.67
N SER A 50 18.11 -14.42 -4.71
CA SER A 50 17.19 -13.96 -3.66
C SER A 50 17.70 -12.74 -2.88
N ASP A 51 19.02 -12.63 -2.69
CA ASP A 51 19.65 -11.56 -1.92
C ASP A 51 19.45 -10.19 -2.57
N TRP A 52 19.54 -10.12 -3.91
CA TRP A 52 19.25 -8.89 -4.62
C TRP A 52 17.78 -8.47 -4.45
N PHE A 53 16.87 -9.42 -4.56
CA PHE A 53 15.44 -9.18 -4.40
C PHE A 53 15.13 -8.60 -3.03
N LEU A 54 15.66 -9.21 -1.97
CA LEU A 54 15.47 -8.75 -0.61
C LEU A 54 16.12 -7.37 -0.40
N THR A 55 17.34 -7.15 -0.91
CA THR A 55 18.03 -5.86 -0.80
C THR A 55 17.26 -4.70 -1.42
N VAL A 56 16.47 -4.96 -2.49
CA VAL A 56 15.63 -3.94 -3.10
C VAL A 56 14.29 -3.81 -2.40
N LEU A 57 13.67 -4.93 -2.02
CA LEU A 57 12.32 -4.97 -1.48
C LEU A 57 12.22 -4.34 -0.08
N TRP A 58 13.14 -4.65 0.84
CA TRP A 58 12.99 -4.25 2.24
C TRP A 58 12.93 -2.73 2.46
N PRO A 59 13.72 -1.86 1.75
CA PRO A 59 13.58 -0.42 1.92
C PRO A 59 12.19 0.08 1.50
N PHE A 60 11.61 -0.53 0.45
CA PHE A 60 10.25 -0.18 0.01
C PHE A 60 9.19 -0.64 1.00
N VAL A 61 9.34 -1.82 1.58
CA VAL A 61 8.42 -2.31 2.62
C VAL A 61 8.46 -1.39 3.83
N VAL A 62 9.64 -1.08 4.35
CA VAL A 62 9.80 -0.20 5.51
C VAL A 62 9.29 1.20 5.20
N GLY A 63 9.72 1.80 4.08
CA GLY A 63 9.30 3.14 3.67
C GLY A 63 7.79 3.25 3.47
N TRP A 64 7.18 2.22 2.85
CA TRP A 64 5.74 2.17 2.62
C TRP A 64 4.95 2.12 3.93
N TYR A 65 5.24 1.16 4.80
CA TYR A 65 4.47 1.01 6.03
C TYR A 65 4.72 2.16 7.01
N ALA A 66 5.91 2.76 7.04
CA ALA A 66 6.15 4.00 7.76
C ALA A 66 5.29 5.15 7.22
N ALA A 67 5.23 5.32 5.89
CA ALA A 67 4.39 6.33 5.26
C ALA A 67 2.90 6.11 5.53
N THR A 68 2.42 4.86 5.46
CA THR A 68 1.02 4.53 5.77
C THR A 68 0.65 4.79 7.22
N PHE A 69 1.59 4.58 8.13
CA PHE A 69 1.42 4.92 9.55
C PHE A 69 1.32 6.43 9.75
N ILE A 70 2.25 7.21 9.18
CA ILE A 70 2.28 8.67 9.26
C ILE A 70 1.01 9.29 8.66
N THR A 71 0.64 8.87 7.47
CA THR A 71 -0.55 9.40 6.77
C THR A 71 -1.87 8.84 7.29
N ARG A 72 -1.80 7.85 8.19
CA ARG A 72 -2.95 7.10 8.72
C ARG A 72 -3.82 6.53 7.59
N LEU A 73 -3.19 6.04 6.52
CA LEU A 73 -3.89 5.60 5.31
C LEU A 73 -4.97 4.56 5.60
N TYR A 74 -4.73 3.60 6.48
CA TYR A 74 -5.67 2.51 6.78
C TYR A 74 -6.71 2.84 7.86
N ARG A 75 -6.61 4.01 8.50
CA ARG A 75 -7.56 4.41 9.57
C ARG A 75 -8.81 5.11 9.06
N VAL A 76 -8.77 5.63 7.82
CA VAL A 76 -9.88 6.38 7.24
C VAL A 76 -10.64 5.48 6.26
N ALA A 77 -11.94 5.32 6.52
CA ALA A 77 -12.81 4.60 5.61
C ALA A 77 -12.87 5.31 4.25
N MET A 78 -12.68 4.56 3.15
CA MET A 78 -12.79 5.03 1.77
C MET A 78 -11.92 6.26 1.47
N HIS A 79 -10.65 6.00 1.26
CA HIS A 79 -9.59 7.00 1.14
C HIS A 79 -9.78 7.98 0.00
N PRO A 80 -9.65 9.28 0.23
CA PRO A 80 -9.47 10.23 -0.86
C PRO A 80 -8.17 9.85 -1.61
N TRP A 81 -8.23 9.80 -2.94
CA TRP A 81 -7.09 9.51 -3.82
C TRP A 81 -5.87 10.39 -3.49
N ARG A 82 -6.09 11.63 -3.04
CA ARG A 82 -5.04 12.57 -2.59
C ARG A 82 -4.20 12.02 -1.44
N ARG A 83 -4.83 11.34 -0.46
CA ARG A 83 -4.11 10.72 0.66
C ARG A 83 -3.28 9.53 0.21
N ALA A 84 -3.83 8.71 -0.69
CA ALA A 84 -3.08 7.60 -1.28
C ALA A 84 -1.87 8.13 -2.07
N ALA A 85 -2.04 9.16 -2.89
CA ALA A 85 -0.95 9.79 -3.62
C ALA A 85 0.14 10.37 -2.68
N ALA A 86 -0.26 11.08 -1.62
CA ALA A 86 0.66 11.59 -0.61
C ALA A 86 1.43 10.46 0.10
N THR A 87 0.74 9.33 0.39
CA THR A 87 1.38 8.16 0.99
C THR A 87 2.39 7.52 0.03
N VAL A 88 2.07 7.42 -1.27
CA VAL A 88 3.01 6.92 -2.28
C VAL A 88 4.23 7.82 -2.38
N ALA A 89 4.03 9.15 -2.45
CA ALA A 89 5.13 10.11 -2.51
C ALA A 89 6.07 9.98 -1.30
N LEU A 90 5.49 9.98 -0.09
CA LEU A 90 6.27 9.82 1.15
C LEU A 90 6.96 8.45 1.22
N GLY A 91 6.25 7.38 0.87
CA GLY A 91 6.77 6.01 0.93
C GLY A 91 7.95 5.78 -0.02
N VAL A 92 7.83 6.25 -1.26
CA VAL A 92 8.92 6.17 -2.25
C VAL A 92 10.12 7.01 -1.80
N THR A 93 9.89 8.23 -1.31
CA THR A 93 10.95 9.08 -0.78
C THR A 93 11.70 8.40 0.36
N LEU A 94 10.96 7.89 1.37
CA LEU A 94 11.57 7.17 2.49
C LEU A 94 12.33 5.92 2.02
N ALA A 95 11.76 5.15 1.10
CA ALA A 95 12.42 3.97 0.54
C ALA A 95 13.74 4.32 -0.16
N CYS A 96 13.76 5.38 -0.96
CA CYS A 96 14.98 5.86 -1.62
C CYS A 96 16.03 6.33 -0.61
N LEU A 97 15.63 7.07 0.42
CA LEU A 97 16.52 7.52 1.48
C LEU A 97 17.12 6.36 2.27
N ILE A 98 16.29 5.39 2.67
CA ILE A 98 16.73 4.17 3.36
C ILE A 98 17.72 3.40 2.48
N ARG A 99 17.43 3.27 1.18
CA ARG A 99 18.30 2.57 0.25
C ARG A 99 19.66 3.26 0.12
N ILE A 100 19.70 4.59 -0.03
CA ILE A 100 20.95 5.37 -0.09
C ILE A 100 21.75 5.17 1.19
N ALA A 101 21.11 5.27 2.36
CA ALA A 101 21.76 5.09 3.64
C ALA A 101 22.31 3.67 3.85
N ALA A 102 21.58 2.65 3.41
CA ALA A 102 21.96 1.25 3.61
C ALA A 102 23.01 0.74 2.61
N THR A 103 23.04 1.28 1.39
CA THR A 103 23.92 0.76 0.33
C THR A 103 25.07 1.70 -0.01
N SER A 104 25.07 2.93 0.52
CA SER A 104 26.02 4.01 0.16
C SER A 104 26.10 4.27 -1.34
N ARG A 105 25.09 3.85 -2.09
CA ARG A 105 24.98 4.03 -3.54
C ARG A 105 23.91 5.05 -3.87
N SER A 106 24.19 5.95 -4.81
CA SER A 106 23.17 6.87 -5.32
C SER A 106 22.03 6.09 -5.99
N THR A 107 20.81 6.50 -5.73
CA THR A 107 19.63 5.98 -6.43
C THR A 107 19.33 6.93 -7.59
N PRO A 108 19.35 6.48 -8.85
CA PRO A 108 19.02 7.35 -9.97
C PRO A 108 17.62 7.95 -9.83
N ALA A 109 17.45 9.24 -10.14
CA ALA A 109 16.16 9.91 -10.05
C ALA A 109 15.07 9.20 -10.89
N VAL A 110 15.47 8.66 -12.05
CA VAL A 110 14.58 7.88 -12.93
C VAL A 110 13.96 6.69 -12.19
N PHE A 111 14.73 6.00 -11.35
CA PHE A 111 14.20 4.90 -10.53
C PHE A 111 13.11 5.37 -9.58
N GLY A 112 13.29 6.52 -8.91
CA GLY A 112 12.29 7.12 -8.04
C GLY A 112 11.00 7.48 -8.80
N VAL A 113 11.13 8.05 -9.99
CA VAL A 113 9.98 8.40 -10.86
C VAL A 113 9.23 7.15 -11.29
N VAL A 114 9.92 6.10 -11.73
CA VAL A 114 9.30 4.82 -12.13
C VAL A 114 8.61 4.16 -10.94
N ALA A 115 9.27 4.10 -9.79
CA ALA A 115 8.70 3.55 -8.57
C ALA A 115 7.43 4.32 -8.14
N PHE A 116 7.51 5.65 -8.14
CA PHE A 116 6.37 6.50 -7.81
C PHE A 116 5.19 6.27 -8.76
N SER A 117 5.43 6.31 -10.06
CA SER A 117 4.40 6.14 -11.09
C SER A 117 3.74 4.77 -11.01
N PHE A 118 4.53 3.71 -10.89
CA PHE A 118 4.04 2.34 -10.78
C PHE A 118 3.21 2.14 -9.51
N LEU A 119 3.73 2.54 -8.36
CA LEU A 119 3.04 2.39 -7.08
C LEU A 119 1.79 3.29 -7.00
N LEU A 120 1.83 4.48 -7.57
CA LEU A 120 0.65 5.33 -7.65
C LEU A 120 -0.45 4.67 -8.48
N LEU A 121 -0.10 4.20 -9.68
CA LEU A 121 -1.05 3.56 -10.60
C LEU A 121 -1.66 2.30 -9.97
N THR A 122 -0.84 1.41 -9.44
CA THR A 122 -1.32 0.15 -8.86
C THR A 122 -2.10 0.38 -7.56
N THR A 123 -1.59 1.21 -6.65
CA THR A 123 -2.21 1.48 -5.34
C THR A 123 -3.53 2.24 -5.47
N VAL A 124 -3.61 3.24 -6.34
CA VAL A 124 -4.86 3.97 -6.61
C VAL A 124 -5.77 3.13 -7.49
N GLY A 125 -5.21 2.43 -8.49
CA GLY A 125 -5.96 1.62 -9.44
C GLY A 125 -6.82 0.55 -8.77
N TRP A 126 -6.23 -0.28 -7.90
CA TRP A 126 -7.01 -1.32 -7.22
C TRP A 126 -8.10 -0.73 -6.31
N ARG A 127 -7.85 0.42 -5.68
CA ARG A 127 -8.84 1.10 -4.84
C ARG A 127 -10.01 1.64 -5.65
N VAL A 128 -9.75 2.18 -6.83
CA VAL A 128 -10.78 2.63 -7.78
C VAL A 128 -11.58 1.42 -8.28
N ALA A 129 -10.91 0.36 -8.69
CA ALA A 129 -11.55 -0.87 -9.15
C ALA A 129 -12.48 -1.47 -8.07
N ALA A 130 -12.01 -1.55 -6.82
CA ALA A 130 -12.82 -2.05 -5.70
C ALA A 130 -14.08 -1.20 -5.46
N ARG A 131 -13.99 0.14 -5.62
CA ARG A 131 -15.15 1.03 -5.51
C ARG A 131 -16.15 0.84 -6.63
N LEU A 132 -15.66 0.68 -7.87
CA LEU A 132 -16.52 0.46 -9.03
C LEU A 132 -17.28 -0.86 -8.88
N VAL A 133 -16.61 -1.93 -8.51
CA VAL A 133 -17.24 -3.23 -8.24
C VAL A 133 -18.30 -3.13 -7.13
N ALA A 134 -17.99 -2.43 -6.03
CA ALA A 134 -18.96 -2.22 -4.95
C ALA A 134 -20.21 -1.46 -5.42
N ARG A 135 -20.05 -0.43 -6.26
CA ARG A 135 -21.19 0.33 -6.83
C ARG A 135 -22.06 -0.50 -7.76
N VAL A 136 -21.43 -1.32 -8.61
CA VAL A 136 -22.17 -2.22 -9.54
C VAL A 136 -22.98 -3.24 -8.76
N ARG A 137 -22.41 -3.85 -7.71
CA ARG A 137 -23.12 -4.83 -6.88
C ARG A 137 -24.37 -4.23 -6.18
N VAL A 138 -24.24 -3.01 -5.66
CA VAL A 138 -25.38 -2.32 -5.02
C VAL A 138 -26.50 -2.05 -6.04
N ARG A 139 -26.16 -1.68 -7.28
CA ARG A 139 -27.17 -1.45 -8.33
C ARG A 139 -27.85 -2.72 -8.81
N ALA A 140 -27.16 -3.86 -8.76
CA ALA A 140 -27.71 -5.15 -9.20
C ALA A 140 -28.61 -5.81 -8.13
N SER A 141 -28.62 -5.29 -6.90
CA SER A 141 -29.44 -5.80 -5.78
C SER A 141 -30.72 -4.99 -5.53
N VAL A 142 -30.99 -3.97 -6.36
CA VAL A 142 -32.21 -3.15 -6.38
C VAL A 142 -33.05 -3.48 -7.61
#